data_6ba9b4d61d520e4da4ddde55cd9f96fe
#
_entry.id   6ba9b4d61d520e4da4ddde55cd9f96fe
#
_cell.length_a   1.000
_cell.length_b   1.000
_cell.length_c   1.000
_cell.angle_alpha   90.00
_cell.angle_beta   90.00
_cell.angle_gamma   90.00
#
_symmetry.space_group_name_H-M   'P 1'
#
loop_
_entity.id
_entity.type
_entity.pdbx_description
1 polymer ?
#
loop_
_entity_poly.entity_id
_entity_poly.type
_entity_poly.pdbx_seq_one_letter_code
_entity_poly.pdbx_strand_id
1 'polypeptide(L)'
;MVSMHTRRRFLAGLSLAGAAGRVRAPPALAADGALETTTVRIAKIGAICLAPQYVSEELLRAEGFTEIRYVELKDPAAIGQSIGRGEADFSTAFAVDPIQAIDAGAPIVVLAGVHVGCYELVAQPGIHRITELKGKKVAADSPLLLTLMAAQVGLDPANDIHWVTGTDSSFNPLELFADGKIDAFLGFPPNPQELRARHLGQVIVSMAVDRPWSQYFCCMLMGSREYVRNHPVATKRAMRAILKATDLCASEPARVARTIVDRRFTDSYDNALQTLSDVPYDKWREYDAEDTVRFYALRLHDADLIKSTPQKIIAESTDWRFLNELKRELKA
;
A
#
# COMPACT_ATOMS: atom_id res chain seq x y z
N MET A 1 34.70 41.73 -66.85
CA MET A 1 35.94 41.01 -66.53
C MET A 1 35.57 39.90 -65.56
N VAL A 2 35.35 38.66 -66.02
CA VAL A 2 36.31 37.55 -66.10
C VAL A 2 36.81 37.22 -64.65
N SER A 3 36.57 36.09 -64.09
CA SER A 3 36.80 34.72 -64.54
C SER A 3 36.14 33.67 -63.64
N MET A 4 35.55 32.66 -64.19
CA MET A 4 35.27 31.28 -63.80
C MET A 4 36.49 30.53 -63.22
N HIS A 5 36.23 29.54 -62.40
CA HIS A 5 36.82 28.20 -62.34
C HIS A 5 36.55 27.57 -60.95
N THR A 6 36.30 26.33 -60.66
CA THR A 6 36.03 25.10 -61.44
C THR A 6 35.57 24.05 -60.41
N ARG A 7 34.65 23.19 -60.79
CA ARG A 7 34.21 21.95 -60.10
C ARG A 7 35.40 21.02 -59.87
N ARG A 8 35.47 20.44 -58.67
CA ARG A 8 36.05 19.08 -58.53
C ARG A 8 35.23 18.23 -57.58
N ARG A 9 34.67 17.18 -58.12
CA ARG A 9 34.06 16.03 -57.45
C ARG A 9 35.13 15.29 -56.64
N PHE A 10 34.76 14.86 -55.42
CA PHE A 10 35.38 13.69 -54.81
C PHE A 10 34.30 12.80 -54.23
N LEU A 11 34.09 11.69 -54.91
CA LEU A 11 33.38 10.53 -54.40
C LEU A 11 34.37 9.72 -53.55
N ALA A 12 34.05 9.45 -52.30
CA ALA A 12 34.72 8.35 -51.59
C ALA A 12 33.79 7.86 -50.45
N GLY A 13 33.37 6.60 -50.55
CA GLY A 13 33.31 5.66 -49.46
C GLY A 13 32.09 5.73 -48.52
N LEU A 14 30.96 5.08 -48.90
CA LEU A 14 30.02 4.53 -47.92
C LEU A 14 30.72 3.41 -47.15
N SER A 15 31.05 3.66 -45.90
CA SER A 15 31.30 2.60 -44.91
C SER A 15 30.05 2.49 -44.06
N LEU A 16 29.24 1.47 -44.29
CA LEU A 16 28.19 1.04 -43.34
C LEU A 16 28.87 0.49 -42.09
N ALA A 17 29.11 1.34 -41.09
CA ALA A 17 29.36 0.91 -39.73
C ALA A 17 28.01 0.69 -39.07
N GLY A 18 27.62 -0.58 -38.86
CA GLY A 18 26.42 -0.97 -38.12
C GLY A 18 26.48 -0.39 -36.70
N ALA A 19 25.75 0.66 -36.48
CA ALA A 19 25.47 1.15 -35.14
C ALA A 19 24.45 0.16 -34.49
N ALA A 20 24.99 -0.88 -33.82
CA ALA A 20 24.25 -1.57 -32.81
C ALA A 20 23.89 -0.53 -31.75
N GLY A 21 22.68 -0.02 -31.82
CA GLY A 21 22.13 0.89 -30.86
C GLY A 21 22.12 0.25 -29.47
N ARG A 22 23.16 0.52 -28.69
CA ARG A 22 23.09 0.23 -27.26
C ARG A 22 22.00 1.10 -26.70
N VAL A 23 20.84 0.51 -26.42
CA VAL A 23 19.80 1.14 -25.62
C VAL A 23 20.47 1.49 -24.28
N ARG A 24 20.78 2.74 -24.10
CA ARG A 24 21.42 3.25 -22.88
C ARG A 24 20.35 3.21 -21.81
N ALA A 25 20.55 2.40 -20.77
CA ALA A 25 19.68 2.39 -19.61
C ALA A 25 19.51 3.82 -19.07
N PRO A 26 18.32 4.18 -18.57
CA PRO A 26 18.12 5.46 -17.91
C PRO A 26 19.19 5.70 -16.83
N PRO A 27 19.65 6.94 -16.60
CA PRO A 27 20.76 7.23 -15.69
C PRO A 27 20.60 6.67 -14.27
N ALA A 28 19.35 6.64 -13.74
CA ALA A 28 19.03 6.07 -12.42
C ALA A 28 19.29 4.56 -12.35
N LEU A 29 18.95 3.81 -13.41
CA LEU A 29 19.18 2.36 -13.46
C LEU A 29 20.66 2.00 -13.53
N ALA A 30 21.47 2.86 -14.14
CA ALA A 30 22.90 2.65 -14.21
C ALA A 30 23.61 2.89 -12.87
N ALA A 31 23.03 3.74 -12.00
CA ALA A 31 23.59 4.05 -10.68
C ALA A 31 23.34 2.94 -9.63
N ASP A 32 22.25 2.16 -9.76
CA ASP A 32 21.90 1.13 -8.78
C ASP A 32 22.69 -0.18 -8.94
N GLY A 33 23.38 -0.41 -10.06
CA GLY A 33 24.02 -1.67 -10.38
C GLY A 33 23.12 -2.67 -11.12
N ALA A 34 23.62 -3.89 -11.36
CA ALA A 34 22.86 -4.94 -12.01
C ALA A 34 21.83 -5.57 -11.05
N LEU A 35 20.67 -5.94 -11.59
CA LEU A 35 19.68 -6.71 -10.81
C LEU A 35 20.24 -8.09 -10.43
N GLU A 36 20.06 -8.48 -9.18
CA GLU A 36 20.40 -9.84 -8.71
C GLU A 36 19.37 -10.86 -9.20
N THR A 37 18.14 -10.40 -9.41
CA THR A 37 17.03 -11.18 -9.96
C THR A 37 16.14 -10.31 -10.83
N THR A 38 15.57 -10.90 -11.89
CA THR A 38 14.56 -10.25 -12.75
C THR A 38 13.13 -10.71 -12.44
N THR A 39 12.97 -11.54 -11.41
CA THR A 39 11.69 -12.04 -10.93
C THR A 39 11.24 -11.26 -9.70
N VAL A 40 9.98 -10.87 -9.64
CA VAL A 40 9.33 -10.31 -8.47
C VAL A 40 7.93 -10.88 -8.31
N ARG A 41 7.59 -11.29 -7.07
CA ARG A 41 6.28 -11.80 -6.70
C ARG A 41 5.61 -10.82 -5.73
N ILE A 42 4.43 -10.35 -6.10
CA ILE A 42 3.65 -9.39 -5.31
C ILE A 42 2.37 -10.08 -4.86
N ALA A 43 2.02 -9.96 -3.59
CA ALA A 43 0.78 -10.54 -3.07
C ALA A 43 -0.43 -9.91 -3.74
N LYS A 44 -1.43 -10.73 -4.09
CA LYS A 44 -2.73 -10.31 -4.60
C LYS A 44 -3.77 -10.39 -3.49
N ILE A 45 -4.35 -9.25 -3.16
CA ILE A 45 -5.35 -9.09 -2.10
C ILE A 45 -6.47 -8.22 -2.66
N GLY A 46 -7.72 -8.59 -2.39
CA GLY A 46 -8.90 -7.90 -2.91
C GLY A 46 -9.18 -6.56 -2.22
N ALA A 47 -8.23 -5.62 -2.24
CA ALA A 47 -8.39 -4.29 -1.64
C ALA A 47 -8.02 -3.20 -2.65
N ILE A 48 -8.96 -2.30 -2.96
CA ILE A 48 -8.78 -1.23 -3.96
C ILE A 48 -7.69 -0.25 -3.52
N CYS A 49 -7.57 0.04 -2.23
CA CYS A 49 -6.54 0.96 -1.72
C CYS A 49 -5.10 0.48 -1.95
N LEU A 50 -4.90 -0.80 -2.28
CA LEU A 50 -3.62 -1.37 -2.67
C LEU A 50 -3.30 -1.18 -4.17
N ALA A 51 -4.04 -0.35 -4.88
CA ALA A 51 -3.85 -0.06 -6.31
C ALA A 51 -2.39 0.21 -6.72
N PRO A 52 -1.53 0.91 -5.94
CA PRO A 52 -0.14 1.12 -6.32
C PRO A 52 0.61 -0.16 -6.68
N GLN A 53 0.44 -1.24 -5.92
CA GLN A 53 1.11 -2.51 -6.25
C GLN A 53 0.54 -3.18 -7.51
N TYR A 54 -0.73 -2.94 -7.86
CA TYR A 54 -1.38 -3.56 -9.02
C TYR A 54 -1.10 -2.82 -10.33
N VAL A 55 -0.87 -1.50 -10.28
CA VAL A 55 -0.55 -0.71 -11.48
C VAL A 55 0.95 -0.49 -11.67
N SER A 56 1.79 -1.07 -10.81
CA SER A 56 3.25 -0.94 -10.89
C SER A 56 3.90 -1.80 -11.99
N GLU A 57 3.17 -2.69 -12.68
CA GLU A 57 3.77 -3.68 -13.58
C GLU A 57 4.61 -3.07 -14.70
N GLU A 58 4.10 -2.03 -15.40
CA GLU A 58 4.87 -1.36 -16.45
C GLU A 58 6.11 -0.66 -15.90
N LEU A 59 6.00 -0.09 -14.70
CA LEU A 59 7.12 0.54 -14.00
C LEU A 59 8.15 -0.51 -13.56
N LEU A 60 7.72 -1.68 -13.09
CA LEU A 60 8.60 -2.80 -12.77
C LEU A 60 9.35 -3.30 -14.00
N ARG A 61 8.66 -3.41 -15.16
CA ARG A 61 9.33 -3.75 -16.42
C ARG A 61 10.37 -2.71 -16.82
N ALA A 62 10.06 -1.42 -16.65
CA ALA A 62 11.00 -0.33 -16.91
C ALA A 62 12.21 -0.36 -15.94
N GLU A 63 12.04 -0.89 -14.73
CA GLU A 63 13.11 -1.13 -13.76
C GLU A 63 13.93 -2.40 -14.06
N GLY A 64 13.55 -3.19 -15.06
CA GLY A 64 14.30 -4.36 -15.54
C GLY A 64 13.75 -5.71 -15.11
N PHE A 65 12.59 -5.76 -14.44
CA PHE A 65 11.94 -7.04 -14.13
C PHE A 65 11.28 -7.64 -15.38
N THR A 66 11.59 -8.89 -15.66
CA THR A 66 11.02 -9.64 -16.81
C THR A 66 9.91 -10.58 -16.38
N GLU A 67 9.93 -11.02 -15.13
CA GLU A 67 8.95 -11.94 -14.56
C GLU A 67 8.28 -11.31 -13.35
N ILE A 68 7.06 -10.81 -13.55
CA ILE A 68 6.24 -10.16 -12.51
C ILE A 68 5.03 -11.06 -12.28
N ARG A 69 4.87 -11.52 -11.04
CA ARG A 69 3.78 -12.42 -10.67
C ARG A 69 2.94 -11.83 -9.55
N TYR A 70 1.63 -11.81 -9.73
CA TYR A 70 0.67 -11.55 -8.66
C TYR A 70 0.23 -12.88 -8.06
N VAL A 71 0.47 -13.05 -6.76
CA VAL A 71 0.31 -14.33 -6.07
C VAL A 71 -0.87 -14.26 -5.09
N GLU A 72 -1.86 -15.12 -5.29
CA GLU A 72 -2.91 -15.37 -4.29
C GLU A 72 -2.27 -16.02 -3.07
N LEU A 73 -2.43 -15.43 -1.90
CA LEU A 73 -1.89 -15.98 -0.66
C LEU A 73 -2.78 -17.12 -0.15
N LYS A 74 -2.15 -18.13 0.45
CA LYS A 74 -2.89 -19.25 1.08
C LYS A 74 -3.73 -18.78 2.27
N ASP A 75 -3.21 -17.80 2.99
CA ASP A 75 -3.88 -17.17 4.12
C ASP A 75 -3.77 -15.63 4.00
N PRO A 76 -4.72 -14.98 3.32
CA PRO A 76 -4.72 -13.52 3.18
C PRO A 76 -4.89 -12.77 4.52
N ALA A 77 -5.50 -13.39 5.54
CA ALA A 77 -5.64 -12.79 6.86
C ALA A 77 -4.31 -12.75 7.63
N ALA A 78 -3.37 -13.65 7.28
CA ALA A 78 -2.02 -13.70 7.86
C ALA A 78 -0.96 -13.23 6.85
N ILE A 79 -1.20 -12.11 6.20
CA ILE A 79 -0.36 -11.60 5.09
C ILE A 79 1.12 -11.49 5.46
N GLY A 80 1.46 -10.94 6.63
CA GLY A 80 2.85 -10.82 7.08
C GLY A 80 3.54 -12.16 7.26
N GLN A 81 2.82 -13.17 7.77
CA GLN A 81 3.33 -14.54 7.90
C GLN A 81 3.54 -15.18 6.52
N SER A 82 2.63 -14.94 5.56
CA SER A 82 2.74 -15.46 4.20
C SER A 82 3.94 -14.87 3.46
N ILE A 83 4.18 -13.56 3.58
CA ILE A 83 5.39 -12.91 3.05
C ILE A 83 6.65 -13.46 3.74
N GLY A 84 6.62 -13.64 5.07
CA GLY A 84 7.72 -14.23 5.83
C GLY A 84 8.09 -15.64 5.39
N ARG A 85 7.11 -16.45 5.01
CA ARG A 85 7.33 -17.80 4.44
C ARG A 85 7.78 -17.78 2.97
N GLY A 86 7.89 -16.59 2.35
CA GLY A 86 8.30 -16.44 0.95
C GLY A 86 7.23 -16.87 -0.06
N GLU A 87 5.94 -16.80 0.29
CA GLU A 87 4.86 -17.04 -0.68
C GLU A 87 4.84 -15.93 -1.75
N ALA A 88 5.10 -14.69 -1.35
CA ALA A 88 5.42 -13.57 -2.22
C ALA A 88 6.60 -12.77 -1.67
N ASP A 89 7.20 -11.90 -2.49
CA ASP A 89 8.37 -11.11 -2.11
C ASP A 89 7.98 -9.81 -1.43
N PHE A 90 6.90 -9.20 -1.90
CA PHE A 90 6.37 -7.93 -1.39
C PHE A 90 4.85 -7.96 -1.23
N SER A 91 4.39 -7.16 -0.29
CA SER A 91 2.99 -6.77 -0.16
C SER A 91 2.86 -5.40 0.49
N THR A 92 1.79 -4.72 0.12
CA THR A 92 1.27 -3.59 0.90
C THR A 92 0.17 -4.10 1.83
N ALA A 93 0.17 -3.65 3.08
CA ALA A 93 -0.85 -4.01 4.07
C ALA A 93 -1.07 -2.87 5.05
N PHE A 94 -2.16 -2.92 5.81
CA PHE A 94 -2.41 -2.00 6.89
C PHE A 94 -1.26 -2.04 7.92
N ALA A 95 -0.81 -0.88 8.40
CA ALA A 95 0.42 -0.74 9.20
C ALA A 95 0.49 -1.65 10.44
N VAL A 96 -0.65 -2.04 11.00
CA VAL A 96 -0.75 -2.94 12.16
C VAL A 96 -0.37 -4.37 11.80
N ASP A 97 -0.70 -4.85 10.60
CA ASP A 97 -0.50 -6.24 10.18
C ASP A 97 0.98 -6.65 10.18
N PRO A 98 1.90 -5.89 9.53
CA PRO A 98 3.33 -6.21 9.62
C PRO A 98 3.87 -6.11 11.05
N ILE A 99 3.38 -5.18 11.88
CA ILE A 99 3.83 -5.05 13.28
C ILE A 99 3.48 -6.30 14.08
N GLN A 100 2.25 -6.80 13.98
CA GLN A 100 1.83 -8.04 14.63
C GLN A 100 2.60 -9.26 14.10
N ALA A 101 2.78 -9.34 12.78
CA ALA A 101 3.54 -10.46 12.19
C ALA A 101 4.98 -10.48 12.67
N ILE A 102 5.63 -9.32 12.79
CA ILE A 102 6.99 -9.17 13.33
C ILE A 102 7.05 -9.61 14.80
N ASP A 103 6.09 -9.16 15.62
CA ASP A 103 6.02 -9.58 17.03
C ASP A 103 5.84 -11.09 17.17
N ALA A 104 5.09 -11.71 16.26
CA ALA A 104 4.92 -13.17 16.16
C ALA A 104 6.10 -13.87 15.48
N GLY A 105 7.21 -13.18 15.16
CA GLY A 105 8.44 -13.75 14.63
C GLY A 105 8.49 -13.92 13.10
N ALA A 106 7.57 -13.33 12.34
CA ALA A 106 7.64 -13.39 10.88
C ALA A 106 8.90 -12.70 10.34
N PRO A 107 9.69 -13.35 9.46
CA PRO A 107 10.90 -12.77 8.90
C PRO A 107 10.59 -11.81 7.76
N ILE A 108 9.97 -10.70 8.09
CA ILE A 108 9.64 -9.60 7.16
C ILE A 108 10.37 -8.30 7.53
N VAL A 109 10.39 -7.36 6.60
CA VAL A 109 10.97 -6.02 6.77
C VAL A 109 9.97 -4.99 6.26
N VAL A 110 9.68 -3.97 7.06
CA VAL A 110 8.90 -2.80 6.64
C VAL A 110 9.82 -1.83 5.91
N LEU A 111 9.41 -1.37 4.73
CA LEU A 111 10.27 -0.68 3.76
C LEU A 111 9.84 0.76 3.45
N ALA A 112 8.54 1.02 3.41
CA ALA A 112 7.99 2.34 3.08
C ALA A 112 6.55 2.49 3.57
N GLY A 113 6.10 3.73 3.76
CA GLY A 113 4.69 4.06 3.77
C GLY A 113 4.19 4.27 2.34
N VAL A 114 2.95 3.88 2.05
CA VAL A 114 2.37 3.94 0.70
C VAL A 114 1.28 5.00 0.63
N HIS A 115 0.28 4.93 1.48
CA HIS A 115 -0.79 5.93 1.53
C HIS A 115 -1.29 6.16 2.95
N VAL A 116 -1.87 7.32 3.16
CA VAL A 116 -2.58 7.72 4.38
C VAL A 116 -4.07 7.39 4.22
N GLY A 117 -4.77 7.18 5.32
CA GLY A 117 -6.22 6.94 5.29
C GLY A 117 -6.58 5.62 4.64
N CYS A 118 -7.81 5.37 4.49
CA CYS A 118 -8.65 4.42 3.79
C CYS A 118 -9.72 3.78 4.67
N TYR A 119 -9.48 3.57 5.95
CA TYR A 119 -10.55 3.09 6.83
C TYR A 119 -11.51 4.22 7.20
N GLU A 120 -12.79 3.90 7.21
CA GLU A 120 -13.84 4.76 7.73
C GLU A 120 -14.71 3.99 8.73
N LEU A 121 -15.03 4.63 9.83
CA LEU A 121 -16.03 4.13 10.79
C LEU A 121 -17.38 4.77 10.45
N VAL A 122 -18.28 3.94 9.93
CA VAL A 122 -19.64 4.33 9.56
C VAL A 122 -20.59 3.88 10.66
N ALA A 123 -21.50 4.72 11.08
CA ALA A 123 -22.45 4.43 12.13
C ALA A 123 -23.90 4.72 11.71
N GLN A 124 -24.85 4.04 12.35
CA GLN A 124 -26.27 4.30 12.18
C GLN A 124 -26.65 5.71 12.67
N PRO A 125 -27.72 6.31 12.14
CA PRO A 125 -28.20 7.62 12.59
C PRO A 125 -28.33 7.72 14.10
N GLY A 126 -27.85 8.85 14.68
CA GLY A 126 -27.85 9.10 16.12
C GLY A 126 -26.57 8.72 16.84
N ILE A 127 -25.58 8.11 16.15
CA ILE A 127 -24.24 7.86 16.69
C ILE A 127 -23.28 8.77 15.95
N HIS A 128 -22.60 9.70 16.65
CA HIS A 128 -21.79 10.76 16.04
C HIS A 128 -20.31 10.68 16.39
N ARG A 129 -19.92 9.81 17.32
CA ARG A 129 -18.52 9.69 17.80
C ARG A 129 -18.25 8.33 18.42
N ILE A 130 -16.99 7.95 18.49
CA ILE A 130 -16.55 6.62 18.97
C ILE A 130 -17.04 6.36 20.41
N THR A 131 -17.07 7.36 21.30
CA THR A 131 -17.53 7.17 22.69
C THR A 131 -18.98 6.71 22.80
N GLU A 132 -19.80 6.89 21.78
CA GLU A 132 -21.20 6.47 21.72
C GLU A 132 -21.37 5.02 21.26
N LEU A 133 -20.25 4.34 20.95
CA LEU A 133 -20.25 2.89 20.65
C LEU A 133 -20.43 2.02 21.90
N LYS A 134 -20.41 2.62 23.10
CA LYS A 134 -20.65 1.86 24.34
C LYS A 134 -22.01 1.18 24.33
N GLY A 135 -22.00 -0.15 24.51
CA GLY A 135 -23.19 -1.00 24.45
C GLY A 135 -23.73 -1.25 23.03
N LYS A 136 -23.00 -0.86 21.99
CA LYS A 136 -23.42 -1.00 20.59
C LYS A 136 -22.87 -2.27 19.95
N LYS A 137 -23.61 -2.78 18.96
CA LYS A 137 -23.18 -3.90 18.11
C LYS A 137 -22.31 -3.38 16.99
N VAL A 138 -21.07 -3.80 16.93
CA VAL A 138 -20.08 -3.27 15.99
C VAL A 138 -19.35 -4.39 15.27
N ALA A 139 -19.18 -4.24 13.96
CA ALA A 139 -18.29 -5.08 13.17
C ALA A 139 -17.12 -4.25 12.63
N ALA A 140 -16.03 -4.91 12.26
CA ALA A 140 -14.87 -4.24 11.69
C ALA A 140 -14.10 -5.17 10.75
N ASP A 141 -13.65 -4.64 9.62
CA ASP A 141 -12.67 -5.30 8.74
C ASP A 141 -11.28 -5.41 9.42
N SER A 142 -10.99 -4.49 10.35
CA SER A 142 -9.86 -4.58 11.27
C SER A 142 -10.33 -4.37 12.72
N PRO A 143 -10.71 -5.44 13.43
CA PRO A 143 -11.10 -5.34 14.84
C PRO A 143 -10.01 -4.69 15.70
N LEU A 144 -8.75 -4.98 15.38
CA LEU A 144 -7.61 -4.44 16.10
C LEU A 144 -7.50 -2.90 15.97
N LEU A 145 -7.71 -2.35 14.77
CA LEU A 145 -7.74 -0.90 14.59
C LEU A 145 -8.86 -0.25 15.41
N LEU A 146 -10.06 -0.82 15.37
CA LEU A 146 -11.17 -0.27 16.14
C LEU A 146 -10.96 -0.42 17.65
N THR A 147 -10.30 -1.48 18.11
CA THR A 147 -9.84 -1.64 19.50
C THR A 147 -8.92 -0.47 19.90
N LEU A 148 -7.93 -0.13 19.07
CA LEU A 148 -7.06 1.02 19.33
C LEU A 148 -7.82 2.35 19.32
N MET A 149 -8.76 2.52 18.38
CA MET A 149 -9.61 3.73 18.31
C MET A 149 -10.50 3.89 19.53
N ALA A 150 -11.11 2.83 19.99
CA ALA A 150 -11.98 2.82 21.18
C ALA A 150 -11.17 3.10 22.47
N ALA A 151 -10.04 2.43 22.65
CA ALA A 151 -9.14 2.66 23.77
C ALA A 151 -8.62 4.11 23.81
N GLN A 152 -8.32 4.71 22.65
CA GLN A 152 -7.86 6.10 22.53
C GLN A 152 -8.85 7.12 23.11
N VAL A 153 -10.14 6.80 23.10
CA VAL A 153 -11.19 7.68 23.65
C VAL A 153 -11.71 7.22 25.02
N GLY A 154 -11.02 6.27 25.65
CA GLY A 154 -11.30 5.81 27.01
C GLY A 154 -12.41 4.76 27.12
N LEU A 155 -12.80 4.11 26.04
CA LEU A 155 -13.64 2.91 26.09
C LEU A 155 -12.77 1.69 26.41
N ASP A 156 -13.39 0.72 27.10
CA ASP A 156 -12.85 -0.64 27.20
C ASP A 156 -13.40 -1.49 26.04
N PRO A 157 -12.58 -1.75 25.01
CA PRO A 157 -13.08 -2.45 23.82
C PRO A 157 -13.63 -3.85 24.08
N ALA A 158 -13.15 -4.51 25.15
CA ALA A 158 -13.58 -5.85 25.50
C ALA A 158 -14.96 -5.86 26.19
N ASN A 159 -15.26 -4.84 26.99
CA ASN A 159 -16.45 -4.79 27.82
C ASN A 159 -17.51 -3.78 27.32
N ASP A 160 -17.07 -2.71 26.65
CA ASP A 160 -17.95 -1.63 26.21
C ASP A 160 -18.54 -1.85 24.80
N ILE A 161 -17.95 -2.72 23.97
CA ILE A 161 -18.38 -2.96 22.59
C ILE A 161 -18.91 -4.38 22.43
N HIS A 162 -20.11 -4.51 21.85
CA HIS A 162 -20.64 -5.81 21.45
C HIS A 162 -20.14 -6.18 20.05
N TRP A 163 -19.02 -6.88 19.98
CA TRP A 163 -18.43 -7.31 18.73
C TRP A 163 -19.30 -8.31 17.98
N VAL A 164 -19.58 -8.01 16.71
CA VAL A 164 -20.23 -8.92 15.78
C VAL A 164 -19.19 -9.43 14.82
N THR A 165 -18.86 -10.70 14.94
CA THR A 165 -17.83 -11.40 14.16
C THR A 165 -18.40 -12.64 13.52
N GLY A 166 -17.79 -13.07 12.41
CA GLY A 166 -18.13 -14.33 11.75
C GLY A 166 -16.89 -14.89 11.07
N THR A 167 -16.85 -16.20 10.94
CA THR A 167 -15.71 -16.94 10.37
C THR A 167 -16.06 -17.65 9.06
N ASP A 168 -17.33 -17.66 8.69
CA ASP A 168 -17.77 -18.29 7.46
C ASP A 168 -17.93 -17.28 6.30
N SER A 169 -17.99 -17.80 5.09
CA SER A 169 -18.08 -16.98 3.87
C SER A 169 -19.40 -16.22 3.71
N SER A 170 -20.39 -16.46 4.57
CA SER A 170 -21.67 -15.74 4.58
C SER A 170 -21.63 -14.50 5.46
N PHE A 171 -20.60 -14.33 6.29
CA PHE A 171 -20.43 -13.16 7.13
C PHE A 171 -20.09 -11.95 6.28
N ASN A 172 -21.02 -11.01 6.19
CA ASN A 172 -20.87 -9.78 5.43
C ASN A 172 -21.22 -8.57 6.31
N PRO A 173 -20.23 -7.91 6.91
CA PRO A 173 -20.45 -6.77 7.79
C PRO A 173 -21.18 -5.60 7.12
N LEU A 174 -20.93 -5.37 5.83
CA LEU A 174 -21.59 -4.31 5.07
C LEU A 174 -23.11 -4.57 4.99
N GLU A 175 -23.54 -5.78 4.67
CA GLU A 175 -24.97 -6.11 4.60
C GLU A 175 -25.61 -6.17 6.00
N LEU A 176 -24.89 -6.62 7.02
CA LEU A 176 -25.38 -6.53 8.40
C LEU A 176 -25.63 -5.08 8.82
N PHE A 177 -24.76 -4.15 8.39
CA PHE A 177 -24.96 -2.72 8.62
C PHE A 177 -26.14 -2.17 7.82
N ALA A 178 -26.25 -2.52 6.55
CA ALA A 178 -27.33 -2.09 5.67
C ALA A 178 -28.72 -2.56 6.18
N ASP A 179 -28.78 -3.76 6.75
CA ASP A 179 -29.99 -4.33 7.35
C ASP A 179 -30.30 -3.78 8.76
N GLY A 180 -29.46 -2.89 9.31
CA GLY A 180 -29.60 -2.36 10.67
C GLY A 180 -29.37 -3.41 11.79
N LYS A 181 -28.69 -4.52 11.48
CA LYS A 181 -28.36 -5.58 12.45
C LYS A 181 -27.17 -5.24 13.32
N ILE A 182 -26.35 -4.29 12.89
CA ILE A 182 -25.23 -3.69 13.63
C ILE A 182 -25.34 -2.16 13.65
N ASP A 183 -24.81 -1.55 14.69
CA ASP A 183 -24.91 -0.11 14.94
C ASP A 183 -23.76 0.67 14.27
N ALA A 184 -22.59 0.05 14.08
CA ALA A 184 -21.45 0.66 13.42
C ALA A 184 -20.59 -0.40 12.71
N PHE A 185 -19.88 0.07 11.69
CA PHE A 185 -18.96 -0.74 10.89
C PHE A 185 -17.69 0.04 10.56
N LEU A 186 -16.52 -0.49 10.95
CA LEU A 186 -15.23 0.00 10.50
C LEU A 186 -14.82 -0.77 9.26
N GLY A 187 -14.88 -0.13 8.11
CA GLY A 187 -14.55 -0.73 6.82
C GLY A 187 -13.39 -0.08 6.10
N PHE A 188 -12.74 -0.84 5.20
CA PHE A 188 -11.82 -0.31 4.19
C PHE A 188 -12.46 -0.40 2.80
N PRO A 189 -11.92 0.33 1.80
CA PRO A 189 -12.46 0.33 0.44
C PRO A 189 -12.56 -1.08 -0.20
N PRO A 190 -13.71 -1.39 -0.85
CA PRO A 190 -14.75 -0.45 -1.28
C PRO A 190 -15.92 -0.25 -0.29
N ASN A 191 -15.93 -0.90 0.88
CA ASN A 191 -17.11 -0.97 1.75
C ASN A 191 -17.66 0.41 2.16
N PRO A 192 -16.85 1.38 2.64
CA PRO A 192 -17.38 2.71 2.98
C PRO A 192 -17.95 3.46 1.77
N GLN A 193 -17.30 3.33 0.60
CA GLN A 193 -17.77 3.96 -0.64
C GLN A 193 -19.13 3.41 -1.06
N GLU A 194 -19.33 2.11 -0.91
CA GLU A 194 -20.61 1.47 -1.22
C GLU A 194 -21.72 1.91 -0.26
N LEU A 195 -21.45 1.99 1.04
CA LEU A 195 -22.42 2.50 2.02
C LEU A 195 -22.81 3.95 1.69
N ARG A 196 -21.85 4.81 1.34
CA ARG A 196 -22.13 6.20 0.92
C ARG A 196 -22.97 6.24 -0.36
N ALA A 197 -22.66 5.42 -1.35
CA ALA A 197 -23.42 5.34 -2.60
C ALA A 197 -24.88 4.90 -2.37
N ARG A 198 -25.11 4.06 -1.35
CA ARG A 198 -26.43 3.60 -0.92
C ARG A 198 -27.11 4.57 0.06
N HIS A 199 -26.48 5.69 0.41
CA HIS A 199 -26.95 6.65 1.43
C HIS A 199 -27.23 6.02 2.80
N LEU A 200 -26.39 5.06 3.20
CA LEU A 200 -26.52 4.32 4.45
C LEU A 200 -25.51 4.79 5.48
N GLY A 201 -26.02 5.13 6.67
CA GLY A 201 -25.19 5.58 7.80
C GLY A 201 -24.55 6.94 7.62
N GLN A 202 -23.64 7.25 8.54
CA GLN A 202 -22.81 8.44 8.51
C GLN A 202 -21.40 8.09 8.92
N VAL A 203 -20.39 8.69 8.27
CA VAL A 203 -18.99 8.54 8.65
C VAL A 203 -18.75 9.34 9.93
N ILE A 204 -18.33 8.67 11.00
CA ILE A 204 -18.01 9.29 12.30
C ILE A 204 -16.51 9.37 12.55
N VAL A 205 -15.70 8.60 11.79
CA VAL A 205 -14.24 8.72 11.71
C VAL A 205 -13.80 8.37 10.30
N SER A 206 -12.95 9.23 9.71
CA SER A 206 -12.22 8.94 8.48
C SER A 206 -10.72 9.05 8.74
N MET A 207 -9.98 7.98 8.54
CA MET A 207 -8.52 7.99 8.71
C MET A 207 -7.80 8.88 7.71
N ALA A 208 -8.46 9.32 6.64
CA ALA A 208 -7.88 10.23 5.67
C ALA A 208 -7.79 11.68 6.20
N VAL A 209 -8.69 12.08 7.13
CA VAL A 209 -8.80 13.47 7.59
C VAL A 209 -8.78 13.63 9.11
N ASP A 210 -9.19 12.63 9.88
CA ASP A 210 -9.33 12.77 11.34
C ASP A 210 -8.04 12.41 12.09
N ARG A 211 -7.64 13.31 12.99
CA ARG A 211 -6.50 13.09 13.88
C ARG A 211 -6.85 12.13 15.02
N PRO A 212 -5.86 11.32 15.48
CA PRO A 212 -4.46 11.30 15.05
C PRO A 212 -4.22 10.48 13.79
N TRP A 213 -5.21 9.71 13.31
CA TRP A 213 -5.08 8.67 12.28
C TRP A 213 -4.58 9.20 10.94
N SER A 214 -5.03 10.41 10.55
CA SER A 214 -4.63 11.06 9.29
C SER A 214 -3.18 11.57 9.27
N GLN A 215 -2.45 11.43 10.38
CA GLN A 215 -1.04 11.84 10.48
C GLN A 215 -0.05 10.69 10.22
N TYR A 216 -0.57 9.48 10.01
CA TYR A 216 0.21 8.26 9.86
C TYR A 216 -0.21 7.50 8.61
N PHE A 217 0.70 6.71 8.07
CA PHE A 217 0.35 5.82 6.96
C PHE A 217 -0.69 4.80 7.40
N CYS A 218 -1.70 4.61 6.56
CA CYS A 218 -2.62 3.48 6.67
C CYS A 218 -1.91 2.22 6.18
N CYS A 219 -1.45 2.22 4.93
CA CYS A 219 -0.80 1.06 4.36
C CYS A 219 0.71 1.27 4.18
N MET A 220 1.45 0.23 4.52
CA MET A 220 2.90 0.18 4.42
C MET A 220 3.35 -0.97 3.52
N LEU A 221 4.41 -0.74 2.78
CA LEU A 221 5.09 -1.76 1.98
C LEU A 221 6.00 -2.59 2.88
N MET A 222 5.83 -3.90 2.83
CA MET A 222 6.72 -4.88 3.46
C MET A 222 7.31 -5.84 2.43
N GLY A 223 8.47 -6.38 2.75
CA GLY A 223 9.14 -7.39 1.95
C GLY A 223 9.59 -8.59 2.78
N SER A 224 9.74 -9.74 2.13
CA SER A 224 10.41 -10.89 2.71
C SER A 224 11.85 -10.50 3.10
N ARG A 225 12.25 -10.77 4.34
CA ARG A 225 13.62 -10.47 4.82
C ARG A 225 14.69 -11.16 3.98
N GLU A 226 14.40 -12.37 3.53
CA GLU A 226 15.30 -13.13 2.66
C GLU A 226 15.49 -12.44 1.32
N TYR A 227 14.40 -12.04 0.66
CA TYR A 227 14.46 -11.34 -0.63
C TYR A 227 15.21 -10.01 -0.49
N VAL A 228 14.85 -9.18 0.49
CA VAL A 228 15.46 -7.87 0.74
C VAL A 228 16.97 -7.99 0.98
N ARG A 229 17.39 -8.99 1.75
CA ARG A 229 18.80 -9.23 2.05
C ARG A 229 19.60 -9.72 0.84
N ASN A 230 19.02 -10.64 0.07
CA ASN A 230 19.71 -11.30 -1.04
C ASN A 230 19.65 -10.50 -2.35
N HIS A 231 18.68 -9.59 -2.48
CA HIS A 231 18.42 -8.83 -3.70
C HIS A 231 18.21 -7.33 -3.42
N PRO A 232 19.22 -6.61 -2.86
CA PRO A 232 19.07 -5.21 -2.47
C PRO A 232 18.81 -4.27 -3.65
N VAL A 233 19.43 -4.51 -4.82
CA VAL A 233 19.17 -3.69 -6.03
C VAL A 233 17.75 -3.93 -6.54
N ALA A 234 17.33 -5.19 -6.62
CA ALA A 234 15.96 -5.54 -7.02
C ALA A 234 14.94 -4.98 -6.02
N THR A 235 15.21 -5.01 -4.72
CA THR A 235 14.37 -4.40 -3.68
C THR A 235 14.19 -2.91 -3.92
N LYS A 236 15.28 -2.15 -4.09
CA LYS A 236 15.21 -0.71 -4.34
C LYS A 236 14.42 -0.37 -5.60
N ARG A 237 14.64 -1.12 -6.68
CA ARG A 237 13.94 -0.92 -7.96
C ARG A 237 12.46 -1.27 -7.87
N ALA A 238 12.10 -2.36 -7.18
CA ALA A 238 10.70 -2.71 -6.94
C ALA A 238 10.00 -1.62 -6.11
N MET A 239 10.64 -1.14 -5.05
CA MET A 239 10.14 -0.01 -4.26
C MET A 239 9.96 1.25 -5.11
N ARG A 240 10.92 1.58 -5.98
CA ARG A 240 10.81 2.75 -6.89
C ARG A 240 9.60 2.63 -7.79
N ALA A 241 9.37 1.45 -8.37
CA ALA A 241 8.21 1.20 -9.21
C ALA A 241 6.88 1.36 -8.44
N ILE A 242 6.77 0.77 -7.25
CA ILE A 242 5.56 0.85 -6.43
C ILE A 242 5.31 2.30 -5.96
N LEU A 243 6.35 3.03 -5.50
CA LEU A 243 6.19 4.41 -5.06
C LEU A 243 5.85 5.37 -6.22
N LYS A 244 6.39 5.15 -7.43
CA LYS A 244 5.93 5.87 -8.63
C LYS A 244 4.49 5.53 -8.99
N ALA A 245 4.07 4.28 -8.80
CA ALA A 245 2.67 3.89 -9.00
C ALA A 245 1.75 4.55 -7.97
N THR A 246 2.24 4.85 -6.77
CA THR A 246 1.52 5.66 -5.78
C THR A 246 1.26 7.08 -6.30
N ASP A 247 2.26 7.70 -6.93
CA ASP A 247 2.09 9.01 -7.59
C ASP A 247 1.06 8.96 -8.74
N LEU A 248 1.02 7.84 -9.50
CA LEU A 248 0.00 7.65 -10.54
C LEU A 248 -1.41 7.54 -9.95
N CYS A 249 -1.57 6.85 -8.81
CA CYS A 249 -2.86 6.77 -8.12
C CYS A 249 -3.36 8.16 -7.71
N ALA A 250 -2.49 9.05 -7.27
CA ALA A 250 -2.83 10.42 -6.93
C ALA A 250 -3.14 11.30 -8.15
N SER A 251 -2.32 11.20 -9.21
CA SER A 251 -2.38 12.12 -10.35
C SER A 251 -3.34 11.70 -11.46
N GLU A 252 -3.59 10.39 -11.60
CA GLU A 252 -4.38 9.82 -12.71
C GLU A 252 -5.43 8.79 -12.22
N PRO A 253 -6.27 9.13 -11.22
CA PRO A 253 -7.17 8.17 -10.58
C PRO A 253 -8.11 7.46 -11.55
N ALA A 254 -8.63 8.17 -12.57
CA ALA A 254 -9.51 7.58 -13.57
C ALA A 254 -8.82 6.53 -14.45
N ARG A 255 -7.54 6.75 -14.81
CA ARG A 255 -6.74 5.79 -15.57
C ARG A 255 -6.42 4.56 -14.72
N VAL A 256 -6.02 4.79 -13.47
CA VAL A 256 -5.72 3.73 -12.51
C VAL A 256 -6.96 2.88 -12.24
N ALA A 257 -8.14 3.50 -12.02
CA ALA A 257 -9.40 2.79 -11.81
C ALA A 257 -9.72 1.85 -12.98
N ARG A 258 -9.61 2.31 -14.24
CA ARG A 258 -9.78 1.44 -15.41
C ARG A 258 -8.79 0.29 -15.42
N THR A 259 -7.51 0.57 -15.16
CA THR A 259 -6.46 -0.46 -15.19
C THR A 259 -6.73 -1.57 -14.19
N ILE A 260 -7.14 -1.25 -12.96
CA ILE A 260 -7.39 -2.29 -11.93
C ILE A 260 -8.68 -3.07 -12.20
N VAL A 261 -9.68 -2.47 -12.85
CA VAL A 261 -10.88 -3.18 -13.32
C VAL A 261 -10.55 -4.10 -14.49
N ASP A 262 -9.87 -3.60 -15.53
CA ASP A 262 -9.49 -4.38 -16.71
C ASP A 262 -8.63 -5.60 -16.35
N ARG A 263 -7.80 -5.46 -15.31
CA ARG A 263 -6.93 -6.53 -14.77
C ARG A 263 -7.61 -7.39 -13.70
N ARG A 264 -8.89 -7.17 -13.42
CA ARG A 264 -9.71 -7.94 -12.47
C ARG A 264 -9.16 -7.94 -11.03
N PHE A 265 -8.62 -6.81 -10.60
CA PHE A 265 -8.31 -6.58 -9.18
C PHE A 265 -9.53 -6.07 -8.42
N THR A 266 -10.53 -5.53 -9.11
CA THR A 266 -11.85 -5.15 -8.63
C THR A 266 -12.85 -5.19 -9.79
N ASP A 267 -14.14 -5.30 -9.48
CA ASP A 267 -15.21 -5.38 -10.49
C ASP A 267 -15.91 -4.03 -10.72
N SER A 268 -15.79 -3.07 -9.79
CA SER A 268 -16.49 -1.79 -9.86
C SER A 268 -15.55 -0.64 -10.17
N TYR A 269 -15.73 -0.02 -11.35
CA TYR A 269 -15.02 1.19 -11.74
C TYR A 269 -15.36 2.37 -10.83
N ASP A 270 -16.62 2.55 -10.47
CA ASP A 270 -17.07 3.69 -9.66
C ASP A 270 -16.50 3.60 -8.24
N ASN A 271 -16.53 2.42 -7.62
CA ASN A 271 -15.90 2.21 -6.32
C ASN A 271 -14.37 2.41 -6.39
N ALA A 272 -13.74 1.96 -7.48
CA ALA A 272 -12.32 2.16 -7.70
C ALA A 272 -11.98 3.65 -7.83
N LEU A 273 -12.69 4.39 -8.67
CA LEU A 273 -12.47 5.81 -8.88
C LEU A 273 -12.72 6.61 -7.59
N GLN A 274 -13.79 6.30 -6.86
CA GLN A 274 -14.09 6.95 -5.60
C GLN A 274 -13.01 6.69 -4.56
N THR A 275 -12.55 5.44 -4.42
CA THR A 275 -11.47 5.08 -3.50
C THR A 275 -10.18 5.84 -3.83
N LEU A 276 -9.79 5.86 -5.12
CA LEU A 276 -8.57 6.55 -5.56
C LEU A 276 -8.64 8.07 -5.36
N SER A 277 -9.86 8.63 -5.34
CA SER A 277 -10.08 10.05 -5.06
C SER A 277 -10.09 10.37 -3.56
N ASP A 278 -10.55 9.44 -2.73
CA ASP A 278 -10.67 9.61 -1.27
C ASP A 278 -9.34 9.39 -0.54
N VAL A 279 -8.50 8.47 -1.03
CA VAL A 279 -7.27 8.03 -0.36
C VAL A 279 -6.10 8.94 -0.72
N PRO A 280 -5.42 9.56 0.27
CA PRO A 280 -4.27 10.42 0.03
C PRO A 280 -3.00 9.61 -0.35
N TYR A 281 -2.79 9.41 -1.65
CA TYR A 281 -1.60 8.71 -2.18
C TYR A 281 -0.37 9.60 -2.32
N ASP A 282 -0.52 10.92 -2.25
CA ASP A 282 0.55 11.91 -2.47
C ASP A 282 1.49 12.12 -1.28
N LYS A 283 1.22 11.50 -0.11
CA LYS A 283 1.90 11.77 1.15
C LYS A 283 3.16 10.94 1.44
N TRP A 284 3.50 9.98 0.60
CA TRP A 284 4.61 9.06 0.89
C TRP A 284 5.98 9.74 1.03
N ARG A 285 6.17 10.92 0.40
CA ARG A 285 7.39 11.71 0.53
C ARG A 285 7.42 12.55 1.81
N GLU A 286 6.26 13.04 2.25
CA GLU A 286 6.14 14.01 3.32
C GLU A 286 6.15 13.34 4.70
N TYR A 287 5.45 12.21 4.83
CA TYR A 287 5.25 11.54 6.11
C TYR A 287 6.44 10.65 6.46
N ASP A 288 6.66 10.50 7.78
CA ASP A 288 7.70 9.63 8.31
C ASP A 288 7.15 8.20 8.50
N ALA A 289 7.75 7.25 7.77
CA ALA A 289 7.36 5.85 7.84
C ALA A 289 7.73 5.21 9.19
N GLU A 290 8.87 5.61 9.78
CA GLU A 290 9.28 5.13 11.09
C GLU A 290 8.33 5.61 12.20
N ASP A 291 7.88 6.88 12.12
CA ASP A 291 6.94 7.43 13.08
C ASP A 291 5.58 6.69 13.04
N THR A 292 5.16 6.25 11.85
CA THR A 292 3.99 5.36 11.71
C THR A 292 4.17 4.04 12.44
N VAL A 293 5.30 3.35 12.24
CA VAL A 293 5.60 2.09 12.95
C VAL A 293 5.63 2.33 14.46
N ARG A 294 6.27 3.41 14.89
CA ARG A 294 6.34 3.81 16.31
C ARG A 294 4.95 4.05 16.89
N PHE A 295 4.10 4.79 16.17
CA PHE A 295 2.75 5.14 16.60
C PHE A 295 1.88 3.91 16.86
N TYR A 296 1.82 2.98 15.90
CA TYR A 296 1.00 1.78 16.04
C TYR A 296 1.62 0.77 17.01
N ALA A 297 2.94 0.55 16.94
CA ALA A 297 3.61 -0.38 17.84
C ALA A 297 3.48 0.04 19.32
N LEU A 298 3.57 1.33 19.62
CA LEU A 298 3.37 1.84 20.98
C LEU A 298 1.95 1.52 21.48
N ARG A 299 0.94 1.81 20.68
CA ARG A 299 -0.46 1.56 21.07
C ARG A 299 -0.80 0.09 21.21
N LEU A 300 -0.24 -0.74 20.34
CA LEU A 300 -0.41 -2.19 20.44
C LEU A 300 0.28 -2.73 21.69
N HIS A 301 1.47 -2.24 22.00
CA HIS A 301 2.21 -2.63 23.19
C HIS A 301 1.52 -2.17 24.49
N ASP A 302 1.05 -0.92 24.54
CA ASP A 302 0.34 -0.36 25.68
C ASP A 302 -1.02 -1.05 25.95
N ALA A 303 -1.61 -1.64 24.89
CA ALA A 303 -2.82 -2.45 24.98
C ALA A 303 -2.56 -3.96 25.22
N ASP A 304 -1.32 -4.38 25.50
CA ASP A 304 -0.91 -5.77 25.66
C ASP A 304 -1.23 -6.68 24.45
N LEU A 305 -1.33 -6.08 23.24
CA LEU A 305 -1.64 -6.80 22.01
C LEU A 305 -0.39 -7.30 21.26
N ILE A 306 0.77 -6.79 21.63
CA ILE A 306 2.10 -7.27 21.22
C ILE A 306 3.05 -7.24 22.42
N LYS A 307 4.12 -8.04 22.35
CA LYS A 307 5.15 -8.14 23.41
C LYS A 307 6.39 -7.31 23.10
N SER A 308 6.70 -7.13 21.83
CA SER A 308 7.88 -6.39 21.39
C SER A 308 7.69 -4.89 21.59
N THR A 309 8.73 -4.22 22.10
CA THR A 309 8.72 -2.75 22.20
C THR A 309 8.81 -2.11 20.82
N PRO A 310 8.29 -0.88 20.63
CA PRO A 310 8.42 -0.15 19.38
C PRO A 310 9.88 -0.03 18.90
N GLN A 311 10.80 0.21 19.83
CA GLN A 311 12.23 0.33 19.54
C GLN A 311 12.80 -0.97 18.94
N LYS A 312 12.41 -2.13 19.50
CA LYS A 312 12.85 -3.42 18.98
C LYS A 312 12.32 -3.67 17.57
N ILE A 313 11.02 -3.42 17.34
CA ILE A 313 10.40 -3.60 16.02
C ILE A 313 11.10 -2.72 14.99
N ILE A 314 11.33 -1.44 15.29
CA ILE A 314 12.01 -0.49 14.40
C ILE A 314 13.44 -0.95 14.12
N ALA A 315 14.22 -1.28 15.16
CA ALA A 315 15.62 -1.62 15.00
C ALA A 315 15.84 -2.93 14.22
N GLU A 316 14.98 -3.94 14.41
CA GLU A 316 15.20 -5.28 13.89
C GLU A 316 14.42 -5.58 12.61
N SER A 317 13.35 -4.81 12.31
CA SER A 317 12.40 -5.18 11.26
C SER A 317 11.95 -4.01 10.36
N THR A 318 12.74 -2.93 10.29
CA THR A 318 12.57 -1.88 9.29
C THR A 318 13.87 -1.66 8.53
N ASP A 319 13.77 -1.20 7.28
CA ASP A 319 14.94 -0.82 6.49
C ASP A 319 14.61 0.43 5.64
N TRP A 320 14.95 1.58 6.17
CA TRP A 320 14.66 2.86 5.55
C TRP A 320 15.74 3.32 4.55
N ARG A 321 16.82 2.57 4.35
CA ARG A 321 17.92 2.95 3.44
C ARG A 321 17.39 3.22 2.04
N PHE A 322 16.62 2.28 1.50
CA PHE A 322 16.04 2.39 0.16
C PHE A 322 15.07 3.56 0.05
N LEU A 323 14.17 3.72 1.03
CA LEU A 323 13.21 4.82 1.04
C LEU A 323 13.91 6.18 1.07
N ASN A 324 14.96 6.32 1.92
CA ASN A 324 15.71 7.57 2.04
C ASN A 324 16.48 7.92 0.75
N GLU A 325 17.00 6.93 0.05
CA GLU A 325 17.60 7.12 -1.28
C GLU A 325 16.54 7.53 -2.30
N LEU A 326 15.40 6.83 -2.36
CA LEU A 326 14.32 7.11 -3.29
C LEU A 326 13.68 8.49 -3.06
N LYS A 327 13.52 8.92 -1.80
CA LYS A 327 13.07 10.28 -1.50
C LYS A 327 14.03 11.35 -2.05
N ARG A 328 15.33 11.08 -2.10
CA ARG A 328 16.32 11.99 -2.73
C ARG A 328 16.29 11.94 -4.25
N GLU A 329 16.17 10.75 -4.83
CA GLU A 329 16.18 10.54 -6.28
C GLU A 329 14.90 11.06 -6.95
N LEU A 330 13.75 10.91 -6.28
CA LEU A 330 12.42 11.23 -6.81
C LEU A 330 11.91 12.61 -6.34
N LYS A 331 12.81 13.46 -5.85
CA LYS A 331 12.53 14.88 -5.65
C LYS A 331 12.44 15.54 -7.03
N ALA A 332 11.24 15.70 -7.53
CA ALA A 332 10.94 16.53 -8.70
C ALA A 332 9.78 17.45 -8.38
#